data_65e919b956fdf74ee6233352ac2e1bef
#
_entry.id   65e919b956fdf74ee6233352ac2e1bef
#
_cell.length_a   1.000
_cell.length_b   1.000
_cell.length_c   1.000
_cell.angle_alpha   90.00
_cell.angle_beta   90.00
_cell.angle_gamma   90.00
#
_symmetry.space_group_name_H-M   'P 1'
#
loop_
_entity.id
_entity.type
_entity.pdbx_description
1 polymer ?
#
loop_
_entity_poly.entity_id
_entity_poly.type
_entity_poly.pdbx_seq_one_letter_code
_entity_poly.pdbx_strand_id
1 'polypeptide(L)'
;MARPRLVGLNHVALEVGNVEEALEFYGQIFEFELRGRSGRMAFIDMGDQFVALAQGRTQPPDAHRHFGLVVDDKEAARRALQEVGVEVPGSGHLDFRDPWGNHVEVVDYREIQFTKADQVLRGMGLDGLEKNEPALAELRAKGLLQD
;
A
#
# COMPACT_ATOMS: atom_id res chain seq x y z
N MET A 1 -22.69 -3.61 -27.45
CA MET A 1 -21.45 -4.31 -27.06
C MET A 1 -21.22 -4.15 -25.58
N ALA A 2 -20.94 -5.22 -24.89
CA ALA A 2 -20.65 -5.18 -23.46
C ALA A 2 -19.30 -4.52 -23.22
N ARG A 3 -19.23 -3.66 -22.20
CA ARG A 3 -17.98 -3.03 -21.79
C ARG A 3 -17.30 -3.90 -20.73
N PRO A 4 -15.98 -3.93 -20.70
CA PRO A 4 -15.28 -4.68 -19.67
C PRO A 4 -15.54 -4.08 -18.27
N ARG A 5 -15.45 -4.90 -17.26
CA ARG A 5 -15.59 -4.48 -15.87
C ARG A 5 -14.20 -4.21 -15.28
N LEU A 6 -14.14 -3.20 -14.42
CA LEU A 6 -12.94 -2.99 -13.61
C LEU A 6 -12.88 -4.07 -12.52
N VAL A 7 -11.74 -4.71 -12.38
CA VAL A 7 -11.53 -5.82 -11.44
C VAL A 7 -10.64 -5.42 -10.28
N GLY A 8 -9.65 -4.56 -10.52
CA GLY A 8 -8.73 -4.13 -9.48
C GLY A 8 -7.59 -3.28 -10.03
N LEU A 9 -6.64 -3.00 -9.19
CA LEU A 9 -5.41 -2.31 -9.54
C LEU A 9 -4.29 -3.34 -9.64
N ASN A 10 -3.54 -3.31 -10.74
CA ASN A 10 -2.33 -4.14 -10.89
C ASN A 10 -1.14 -3.47 -10.18
N HIS A 11 -0.97 -2.17 -10.42
CA HIS A 11 0.14 -1.42 -9.83
C HIS A 11 -0.16 0.07 -9.79
N VAL A 12 0.65 0.76 -8.98
CA VAL A 12 0.74 2.23 -8.93
C VAL A 12 2.19 2.58 -9.19
N ALA A 13 2.43 3.60 -10.01
CA ALA A 13 3.77 4.10 -10.26
C ALA A 13 3.98 5.44 -9.56
N LEU A 14 5.05 5.54 -8.79
CA LEU A 14 5.44 6.75 -8.08
C LEU A 14 6.70 7.33 -8.71
N GLU A 15 6.71 8.62 -8.97
CA GLU A 15 7.92 9.32 -9.37
C GLU A 15 8.73 9.70 -8.12
N VAL A 16 9.98 9.30 -8.09
CA VAL A 16 10.90 9.58 -6.97
C VAL A 16 12.16 10.27 -7.51
N GLY A 17 12.88 10.96 -6.64
CA GLY A 17 14.11 11.63 -7.06
C GLY A 17 15.25 10.65 -7.29
N ASN A 18 15.33 9.60 -6.46
CA ASN A 18 16.39 8.60 -6.54
C ASN A 18 15.85 7.26 -6.06
N VAL A 19 16.02 6.21 -6.85
CA VAL A 19 15.47 4.88 -6.54
C VAL A 19 16.12 4.27 -5.30
N GLU A 20 17.45 4.41 -5.13
CA GLU A 20 18.13 3.88 -3.96
C GLU A 20 17.63 4.53 -2.67
N GLU A 21 17.48 5.86 -2.68
CA GLU A 21 16.96 6.60 -1.54
C GLU A 21 15.50 6.23 -1.26
N ALA A 22 14.71 6.00 -2.30
CA ALA A 22 13.33 5.58 -2.16
C ALA A 22 13.22 4.20 -1.52
N LEU A 23 14.03 3.24 -1.96
CA LEU A 23 14.04 1.91 -1.38
C LEU A 23 14.47 1.94 0.09
N GLU A 24 15.45 2.78 0.42
CA GLU A 24 15.86 2.97 1.80
C GLU A 24 14.74 3.57 2.65
N PHE A 25 14.09 4.63 2.15
CA PHE A 25 12.99 5.27 2.87
C PHE A 25 11.83 4.30 3.13
N TYR A 26 11.34 3.66 2.07
CA TYR A 26 10.20 2.73 2.21
C TYR A 26 10.57 1.48 3.00
N GLY A 27 11.81 1.02 2.90
CA GLY A 27 12.30 -0.14 3.65
C GLY A 27 12.47 0.10 5.15
N GLN A 28 12.56 1.36 5.59
CA GLN A 28 12.55 1.71 7.01
C GLN A 28 11.14 1.64 7.63
N ILE A 29 10.12 1.74 6.80
CA ILE A 29 8.72 1.77 7.24
C ILE A 29 8.03 0.43 7.05
N PHE A 30 8.28 -0.22 5.90
CA PHE A 30 7.59 -1.45 5.48
C PHE A 30 8.58 -2.56 5.22
N GLU A 31 8.15 -3.79 5.47
CA GLU A 31 8.87 -4.98 5.07
C GLU A 31 8.37 -5.41 3.70
N PHE A 32 9.26 -5.58 2.72
CA PHE A 32 8.89 -6.02 1.39
C PHE A 32 10.08 -6.66 0.67
N GLU A 33 9.77 -7.39 -0.37
CA GLU A 33 10.75 -7.86 -1.35
C GLU A 33 10.54 -7.13 -2.67
N LEU A 34 11.54 -7.13 -3.53
CA LEU A 34 11.40 -6.55 -4.85
C LEU A 34 10.90 -7.62 -5.84
N ARG A 35 9.87 -7.27 -6.61
CA ARG A 35 9.45 -8.07 -7.75
C ARG A 35 10.51 -8.02 -8.85
N GLY A 36 11.23 -6.91 -8.95
CA GLY A 36 12.30 -6.73 -9.91
C GLY A 36 12.91 -5.35 -9.81
N ARG A 37 13.95 -5.17 -10.59
CA ARG A 37 14.64 -3.89 -10.69
C ARG A 37 15.23 -3.77 -12.09
N SER A 38 15.14 -2.59 -12.68
CA SER A 38 15.60 -2.34 -14.03
C SER A 38 16.03 -0.87 -14.16
N GLY A 39 17.35 -0.64 -14.23
CA GLY A 39 17.89 0.71 -14.42
C GLY A 39 17.40 1.68 -13.34
N ARG A 40 16.57 2.64 -13.75
CA ARG A 40 16.04 3.71 -12.90
C ARG A 40 14.69 3.37 -12.27
N MET A 41 14.30 2.09 -12.29
CA MET A 41 13.03 1.63 -11.72
C MET A 41 13.25 0.51 -10.73
N ALA A 42 12.37 0.44 -9.73
CA ALA A 42 12.28 -0.69 -8.82
C ALA A 42 10.81 -1.02 -8.59
N PHE A 43 10.51 -2.28 -8.33
CA PHE A 43 9.14 -2.76 -8.19
C PHE A 43 8.99 -3.44 -6.83
N ILE A 44 8.26 -2.79 -5.94
CA ILE A 44 7.97 -3.31 -4.60
C ILE A 44 6.86 -4.34 -4.72
N ASP A 45 7.14 -5.58 -4.34
CA ASP A 45 6.19 -6.67 -4.47
C ASP A 45 5.14 -6.64 -3.36
N MET A 46 3.87 -6.85 -3.74
CA MET A 46 2.75 -6.99 -2.82
C MET A 46 1.94 -8.25 -3.12
N GLY A 47 2.60 -9.26 -3.69
CA GLY A 47 1.97 -10.51 -4.07
C GLY A 47 1.34 -10.44 -5.46
N ASP A 48 0.07 -10.16 -5.52
CA ASP A 48 -0.68 -10.03 -6.79
C ASP A 48 -0.75 -8.60 -7.33
N GLN A 49 -0.06 -7.68 -6.69
CA GLN A 49 0.03 -6.26 -7.07
C GLN A 49 1.46 -5.78 -6.80
N PHE A 50 1.79 -4.58 -7.25
CA PHE A 50 3.09 -3.99 -6.94
C PHE A 50 3.06 -2.47 -6.99
N VAL A 51 4.05 -1.85 -6.38
CA VAL A 51 4.32 -0.41 -6.51
C VAL A 51 5.59 -0.23 -7.31
N ALA A 52 5.53 0.54 -8.39
CA ALA A 52 6.69 0.89 -9.19
C ALA A 52 7.27 2.22 -8.69
N LEU A 53 8.57 2.25 -8.48
CA LEU A 53 9.31 3.48 -8.18
C LEU A 53 10.08 3.85 -9.43
N ALA A 54 9.79 5.04 -9.98
CA ALA A 54 10.42 5.53 -11.20
C ALA A 54 11.26 6.77 -10.87
N GLN A 55 12.57 6.69 -11.11
CA GLN A 55 13.47 7.80 -10.86
C GLN A 55 13.30 8.91 -11.91
N GLY A 56 13.36 10.13 -11.45
CA GLY A 56 13.25 11.31 -12.33
C GLY A 56 11.95 12.06 -12.12
N ARG A 57 11.66 12.42 -10.88
CA ARG A 57 10.42 13.12 -10.56
C ARG A 57 10.36 14.47 -11.26
N THR A 58 9.26 14.71 -11.96
CA THR A 58 8.97 15.95 -12.65
C THR A 58 7.76 16.69 -12.07
N GLN A 59 7.04 16.06 -11.17
CA GLN A 59 5.80 16.60 -10.60
C GLN A 59 6.05 17.31 -9.29
N PRO A 60 5.25 18.35 -8.95
CA PRO A 60 5.27 18.94 -7.62
C PRO A 60 4.71 17.96 -6.60
N PRO A 61 4.85 18.24 -5.28
CA PRO A 61 4.23 17.43 -4.26
C PRO A 61 2.72 17.27 -4.48
N ASP A 62 2.17 16.11 -4.12
CA ASP A 62 0.75 15.84 -4.28
C ASP A 62 -0.09 16.82 -3.45
N ALA A 63 -1.15 17.39 -4.04
CA ALA A 63 -2.13 18.19 -3.29
C ALA A 63 -3.26 17.29 -2.81
N HIS A 64 -4.09 16.81 -3.72
CA HIS A 64 -5.19 15.90 -3.38
C HIS A 64 -4.94 14.46 -3.81
N ARG A 65 -4.03 14.28 -4.76
CA ARG A 65 -3.71 12.95 -5.26
C ARG A 65 -3.02 12.14 -4.15
N HIS A 66 -3.53 10.96 -3.87
CA HIS A 66 -2.95 10.03 -2.91
C HIS A 66 -3.40 8.61 -3.24
N PHE A 67 -2.79 7.64 -2.59
CA PHE A 67 -3.24 6.25 -2.71
C PHE A 67 -3.06 5.56 -1.35
N GLY A 68 -3.81 4.48 -1.14
CA GLY A 68 -3.77 3.72 0.10
C GLY A 68 -2.95 2.44 -0.04
N LEU A 69 -1.99 2.27 0.86
CA LEU A 69 -1.28 1.01 1.03
C LEU A 69 -1.93 0.23 2.17
N VAL A 70 -2.21 -1.02 1.91
CA VAL A 70 -2.80 -1.93 2.90
C VAL A 70 -1.67 -2.66 3.61
N VAL A 71 -1.69 -2.64 4.93
CA VAL A 71 -0.70 -3.33 5.76
C VAL A 71 -1.38 -4.34 6.69
N ASP A 72 -0.61 -5.26 7.20
CA ASP A 72 -1.07 -6.25 8.18
C ASP A 72 -1.13 -5.68 9.61
N ASP A 73 -0.38 -4.62 9.88
CA ASP A 73 -0.33 -4.00 11.21
C ASP A 73 -0.10 -2.48 11.08
N LYS A 74 -1.18 -1.73 11.14
CA LYS A 74 -1.15 -0.27 11.01
C LYS A 74 -0.39 0.39 12.16
N GLU A 75 -0.49 -0.14 13.38
CA GLU A 75 0.22 0.46 14.51
C GLU A 75 1.73 0.25 14.40
N ALA A 76 2.18 -0.87 13.83
CA ALA A 76 3.60 -1.06 13.53
C ALA A 76 4.09 -0.04 12.49
N ALA A 77 3.27 0.25 11.48
CA ALA A 77 3.60 1.29 10.50
C ALA A 77 3.70 2.66 11.16
N ARG A 78 2.78 2.99 12.07
CA ARG A 78 2.81 4.26 12.82
C ARG A 78 4.10 4.39 13.61
N ARG A 79 4.50 3.33 14.33
CA ARG A 79 5.73 3.35 15.12
C ARG A 79 6.97 3.52 14.23
N ALA A 80 7.01 2.81 13.11
CA ALA A 80 8.13 2.93 12.16
C ALA A 80 8.26 4.35 11.61
N LEU A 81 7.14 4.98 11.24
CA LEU A 81 7.13 6.37 10.78
C LEU A 81 7.67 7.32 11.85
N GLN A 82 7.25 7.14 13.10
CA GLN A 82 7.73 7.95 14.22
C GLN A 82 9.25 7.76 14.44
N GLU A 83 9.73 6.54 14.37
CA GLU A 83 11.15 6.23 14.57
C GLU A 83 12.05 6.87 13.52
N VAL A 84 11.59 6.96 12.27
CA VAL A 84 12.37 7.60 11.22
C VAL A 84 12.12 9.11 11.12
N GLY A 85 11.31 9.66 12.02
CA GLY A 85 11.08 11.10 12.10
C GLY A 85 10.14 11.64 11.01
N VAL A 86 9.30 10.80 10.44
CA VAL A 86 8.32 11.23 9.45
C VAL A 86 7.08 11.77 10.19
N GLU A 87 6.65 12.96 9.78
CA GLU A 87 5.48 13.59 10.39
C GLU A 87 4.22 12.83 10.05
N VAL A 88 3.42 12.53 11.08
CA VAL A 88 2.14 11.85 10.95
C VAL A 88 1.06 12.78 11.51
N PRO A 89 0.13 13.24 10.66
CA PRO A 89 -0.99 14.06 11.15
C PRO A 89 -1.84 13.32 12.18
N GLY A 90 -2.31 14.01 13.19
CA GLY A 90 -3.06 13.43 14.31
C GLY A 90 -4.56 13.27 14.05
N SER A 91 -5.01 13.03 12.83
CA SER A 91 -6.39 13.19 12.40
C SER A 91 -7.17 11.87 12.21
N GLY A 92 -6.85 10.81 12.90
CA GLY A 92 -7.60 9.55 12.79
C GLY A 92 -7.24 8.68 11.59
N HIS A 93 -6.70 9.25 10.54
CA HIS A 93 -6.11 8.52 9.40
C HIS A 93 -4.61 8.47 9.59
N LEU A 94 -4.01 7.38 9.14
CA LEU A 94 -2.56 7.27 9.12
C LEU A 94 -2.10 7.56 7.70
N ASP A 95 -1.49 8.73 7.49
CA ASP A 95 -0.95 9.10 6.20
C ASP A 95 0.38 9.83 6.37
N PHE A 96 1.19 9.81 5.33
CA PHE A 96 2.50 10.44 5.34
C PHE A 96 2.87 10.87 3.93
N ARG A 97 3.94 11.66 3.84
CA ARG A 97 4.54 11.99 2.55
C ARG A 97 5.94 11.42 2.48
N ASP A 98 6.30 10.89 1.32
CA ASP A 98 7.67 10.50 1.08
C ASP A 98 8.55 11.75 0.84
N PRO A 99 9.88 11.61 0.72
CA PRO A 99 10.76 12.78 0.56
C PRO A 99 10.46 13.65 -0.67
N TRP A 100 9.74 13.12 -1.64
CA TRP A 100 9.42 13.85 -2.88
C TRP A 100 7.99 14.36 -2.92
N GLY A 101 7.24 14.16 -1.85
CA GLY A 101 5.88 14.66 -1.74
C GLY A 101 4.80 13.73 -2.27
N ASN A 102 5.11 12.46 -2.52
CA ASN A 102 4.06 11.47 -2.78
C ASN A 102 3.27 11.24 -1.49
N HIS A 103 1.96 11.39 -1.56
CA HIS A 103 1.07 11.27 -0.41
C HIS A 103 0.51 9.86 -0.33
N VAL A 104 0.77 9.18 0.78
CA VAL A 104 0.43 7.78 1.00
C VAL A 104 -0.44 7.67 2.26
N GLU A 105 -1.59 7.02 2.13
CA GLU A 105 -2.41 6.63 3.27
C GLU A 105 -2.12 5.17 3.61
N VAL A 106 -2.02 4.84 4.89
CA VAL A 106 -1.80 3.47 5.36
C VAL A 106 -3.09 2.97 6.01
N VAL A 107 -3.59 1.86 5.50
CA VAL A 107 -4.82 1.25 6.00
C VAL A 107 -4.55 -0.19 6.47
N ASP A 108 -5.27 -0.63 7.48
CA ASP A 108 -5.11 -1.97 8.05
C ASP A 108 -6.03 -2.94 7.32
N TYR A 109 -5.46 -4.05 6.86
CA TYR A 109 -6.22 -5.09 6.16
C TYR A 109 -7.45 -5.56 6.95
N ARG A 110 -7.31 -5.62 8.27
CA ARG A 110 -8.37 -6.11 9.16
C ARG A 110 -9.58 -5.20 9.22
N GLU A 111 -9.41 -3.90 8.90
CA GLU A 111 -10.43 -2.88 9.09
C GLU A 111 -11.18 -2.49 7.82
N ILE A 112 -10.72 -2.95 6.66
CA ILE A 112 -11.23 -2.48 5.35
C ILE A 112 -11.78 -3.62 4.50
N GLN A 113 -12.51 -3.25 3.46
CA GLN A 113 -13.17 -4.19 2.56
C GLN A 113 -12.22 -4.87 1.56
N PHE A 114 -11.05 -4.28 1.30
CA PHE A 114 -10.08 -4.89 0.38
C PHE A 114 -9.72 -6.29 0.89
N THR A 115 -9.83 -7.29 0.04
CA THR A 115 -9.60 -8.68 0.42
C THR A 115 -8.72 -9.38 -0.59
N LYS A 116 -7.63 -9.94 -0.11
CA LYS A 116 -6.73 -10.77 -0.89
C LYS A 116 -7.18 -12.23 -0.79
N ALA A 117 -7.00 -13.00 -1.87
CA ALA A 117 -7.32 -14.42 -1.84
C ALA A 117 -6.49 -15.15 -0.78
N ASP A 118 -7.10 -16.11 -0.11
CA ASP A 118 -6.45 -16.88 0.97
C ASP A 118 -5.15 -17.52 0.51
N GLN A 119 -5.13 -18.09 -0.70
CA GLN A 119 -3.92 -18.72 -1.22
C GLN A 119 -2.79 -17.72 -1.46
N VAL A 120 -3.11 -16.48 -1.82
CA VAL A 120 -2.11 -15.41 -1.99
C VAL A 120 -1.58 -15.00 -0.63
N LEU A 121 -2.44 -14.81 0.35
CA LEU A 121 -2.02 -14.50 1.73
C LEU A 121 -1.08 -15.58 2.28
N ARG A 122 -1.42 -16.85 2.10
CA ARG A 122 -0.55 -17.95 2.53
C ARG A 122 0.81 -17.91 1.83
N GLY A 123 0.83 -17.64 0.54
CA GLY A 123 2.07 -17.51 -0.21
C GLY A 123 2.94 -16.34 0.25
N MET A 124 2.34 -15.31 0.81
CA MET A 124 3.03 -14.16 1.39
C MET A 124 3.43 -14.35 2.85
N GLY A 125 3.07 -15.47 3.47
CA GLY A 125 3.33 -15.71 4.88
C GLY A 125 2.34 -15.01 5.82
N LEU A 126 1.15 -14.66 5.31
CA LEU A 126 0.13 -13.90 6.04
C LEU A 126 -1.14 -14.73 6.29
N ASP A 127 -1.00 -16.03 6.44
CA ASP A 127 -2.12 -16.96 6.56
C ASP A 127 -2.96 -16.78 7.83
N GLY A 128 -2.50 -16.04 8.83
CA GLY A 128 -3.28 -15.72 10.03
C GLY A 128 -3.98 -14.37 9.98
N LEU A 129 -3.91 -13.68 8.86
CA LEU A 129 -4.46 -12.33 8.74
C LEU A 129 -5.97 -12.37 8.46
N GLU A 130 -6.77 -11.87 9.40
CA GLU A 130 -8.23 -11.93 9.33
C GLU A 130 -8.85 -10.55 9.51
N LYS A 131 -10.07 -10.38 9.00
CA LYS A 131 -10.82 -9.13 9.10
C LYS A 131 -11.64 -9.07 10.38
N ASN A 132 -11.86 -7.85 10.86
CA ASN A 132 -12.75 -7.58 11.98
C ASN A 132 -14.23 -7.60 11.52
N GLU A 133 -15.15 -7.58 12.48
CA GLU A 133 -16.59 -7.65 12.17
C GLU A 133 -17.10 -6.49 11.30
N PRO A 134 -16.74 -5.21 11.52
CA PRO A 134 -17.18 -4.17 10.63
C PRO A 134 -16.76 -4.36 9.16
N ALA A 135 -15.54 -4.84 8.91
CA ALA A 135 -15.08 -5.12 7.56
C ALA A 135 -15.86 -6.28 6.93
N LEU A 136 -16.11 -7.34 7.70
CA LEU A 136 -16.91 -8.49 7.25
C LEU A 136 -18.35 -8.05 6.94
N ALA A 137 -18.93 -7.19 7.78
CA ALA A 137 -20.29 -6.68 7.56
C ALA A 137 -20.39 -5.89 6.23
N GLU A 138 -19.38 -5.08 5.92
CA GLU A 138 -19.33 -4.36 4.65
C GLU A 138 -19.28 -5.33 3.46
N LEU A 139 -18.46 -6.36 3.55
CA LEU A 139 -18.35 -7.37 2.49
C LEU A 139 -19.67 -8.13 2.29
N ARG A 140 -20.36 -8.50 3.39
CA ARG A 140 -21.67 -9.15 3.31
C ARG A 140 -22.71 -8.25 2.63
N ALA A 141 -22.71 -6.95 3.01
CA ALA A 141 -23.63 -5.99 2.43
C ALA A 141 -23.47 -5.83 0.92
N LYS A 142 -22.25 -6.04 0.43
CA LYS A 142 -21.92 -6.00 -1.00
C LYS A 142 -22.14 -7.35 -1.71
N GLY A 143 -22.51 -8.39 -0.98
CA GLY A 143 -22.65 -9.73 -1.54
C GLY A 143 -21.31 -10.40 -1.88
N LEU A 144 -20.22 -9.96 -1.24
CA LEU A 144 -18.88 -10.46 -1.54
C LEU A 144 -18.40 -11.52 -0.54
N LEU A 145 -19.18 -11.75 0.50
CA LEU A 145 -18.88 -12.77 1.50
C LEU A 145 -20.14 -13.62 1.68
N GLN A 146 -19.98 -14.93 1.51
CA GLN A 146 -21.05 -15.89 1.76
C GLN A 146 -20.95 -16.43 3.18
N ASP A 147 -22.09 -16.64 3.82
CA ASP A 147 -22.18 -17.21 5.14
C ASP A 147 -21.87 -18.71 5.14
#